data_b4d1798bf80b7c09dfbab85828dec67e
#
_entry.id   b4d1798bf80b7c09dfbab85828dec67e
#
_cell.length_a   1.000
_cell.length_b   1.000
_cell.length_c   1.000
_cell.angle_alpha   90.00
_cell.angle_beta   90.00
_cell.angle_gamma   90.00
#
_symmetry.space_group_name_H-M   'P 1'
#
loop_
_entity.id
_entity.type
_entity.pdbx_description
1 polymer ?
#
loop_
_entity_poly.entity_id
_entity_poly.type
_entity_poly.pdbx_seq_one_letter_code
_entity_poly.pdbx_strand_id
1 'polypeptide(L)'
;MPTCDRSHYLYYLGAHVFFPDYAAFCDLAEKGNLIPVYREIMADMDTPVSAFKKLDNGTFSFLLESIEGGEKWGRYSFLGSNPDVIIRSKGACVEIVSNGAVTSRTVTDPLACIKELLAGYTPVEVEGLPRFFGGAVGYLGYDMVRHFENLPSAKPALLDSYDSYFLITDTILIFDTVRQKIKVVSNAHVTSPSNCEAAYREACSKIDAIIGRLRAPHTGMWSMPHNALMLTSILISHACG
;
A
#
# COMPACT_ATOMS: atom_id res chain seq x y z
N MET A 1 9.84 -33.82 19.49
CA MET A 1 10.95 -33.15 18.80
C MET A 1 10.33 -31.93 18.07
N PRO A 2 10.75 -30.70 18.35
CA PRO A 2 10.22 -29.56 17.63
C PRO A 2 10.72 -29.63 16.18
N THR A 3 9.81 -29.57 15.25
CA THR A 3 10.09 -29.45 13.81
C THR A 3 10.87 -28.17 13.59
N CYS A 4 12.16 -28.32 13.28
CA CYS A 4 13.04 -27.23 12.91
C CYS A 4 12.48 -26.59 11.64
N ASP A 5 11.97 -25.37 11.79
CA ASP A 5 11.41 -24.59 10.68
C ASP A 5 12.50 -24.34 9.65
N ARG A 6 12.40 -25.00 8.50
CA ARG A 6 13.35 -24.83 7.36
C ARG A 6 13.45 -23.38 6.89
N SER A 7 12.44 -22.56 7.14
CA SER A 7 12.42 -21.15 6.74
C SER A 7 13.49 -20.34 7.50
N HIS A 8 13.73 -20.64 8.78
CA HIS A 8 14.75 -19.96 9.59
C HIS A 8 16.18 -20.28 9.14
N TYR A 9 16.43 -21.49 8.64
CA TYR A 9 17.76 -21.92 8.21
C TYR A 9 18.17 -21.31 6.86
N LEU A 10 17.22 -21.14 5.94
CA LEU A 10 17.43 -20.47 4.65
C LEU A 10 17.71 -18.97 4.80
N TYR A 11 17.19 -18.35 5.87
CA TYR A 11 17.43 -16.94 6.20
C TYR A 11 18.92 -16.65 6.49
N TYR A 12 19.63 -17.59 7.14
CA TYR A 12 21.05 -17.48 7.44
C TYR A 12 21.96 -17.66 6.20
N LEU A 13 21.44 -18.27 5.14
CA LEU A 13 22.21 -18.53 3.91
C LEU A 13 22.08 -17.43 2.86
N GLY A 14 21.42 -16.30 3.16
CA GLY A 14 21.23 -15.22 2.19
C GLY A 14 20.31 -15.60 1.02
N ALA A 15 19.56 -16.68 1.14
CA ALA A 15 18.61 -17.12 0.13
C ALA A 15 17.49 -16.10 -0.02
N HIS A 16 17.15 -15.75 -1.25
CA HIS A 16 16.04 -14.88 -1.60
C HIS A 16 14.71 -15.61 -1.38
N VAL A 17 14.20 -15.62 -0.13
CA VAL A 17 12.98 -16.34 0.22
C VAL A 17 11.78 -15.41 0.13
N PHE A 18 10.84 -15.74 -0.74
CA PHE A 18 9.53 -15.11 -0.82
C PHE A 18 8.52 -15.89 0.01
N PHE A 19 7.58 -15.19 0.64
CA PHE A 19 6.48 -15.75 1.40
C PHE A 19 5.15 -15.24 0.83
N PRO A 20 4.17 -16.12 0.60
CA PRO A 20 4.30 -17.57 0.57
C PRO A 20 5.23 -18.05 -0.56
N ASP A 21 5.69 -19.30 -0.51
CA ASP A 21 6.30 -19.93 -1.67
C ASP A 21 5.24 -20.18 -2.77
N TYR A 22 5.68 -20.58 -3.95
CA TYR A 22 4.76 -20.73 -5.10
C TYR A 22 3.68 -21.78 -4.87
N ALA A 23 3.98 -22.88 -4.18
CA ALA A 23 3.00 -23.93 -3.92
C ALA A 23 1.90 -23.43 -2.96
N ALA A 24 2.31 -22.82 -1.84
CA ALA A 24 1.37 -22.22 -0.90
C ALA A 24 0.61 -21.03 -1.51
N PHE A 25 1.23 -20.27 -2.43
CA PHE A 25 0.55 -19.20 -3.16
C PHE A 25 -0.59 -19.74 -4.03
N CYS A 26 -0.40 -20.87 -4.71
CA CYS A 26 -1.46 -21.50 -5.49
C CYS A 26 -2.64 -21.97 -4.62
N ASP A 27 -2.35 -22.54 -3.44
CA ASP A 27 -3.40 -22.93 -2.49
C ASP A 27 -4.19 -21.74 -1.96
N LEU A 28 -3.53 -20.58 -1.78
CA LEU A 28 -4.17 -19.35 -1.35
C LEU A 28 -5.01 -18.72 -2.48
N ALA A 29 -4.62 -18.89 -3.73
CA ALA A 29 -5.38 -18.40 -4.89
C ALA A 29 -6.74 -19.07 -5.06
N GLU A 30 -6.97 -20.21 -4.41
CA GLU A 30 -8.30 -20.84 -4.32
C GLU A 30 -9.24 -20.12 -3.33
N LYS A 31 -8.69 -19.34 -2.38
CA LYS A 31 -9.43 -18.67 -1.31
C LYS A 31 -9.77 -17.21 -1.62
N GLY A 32 -9.09 -16.61 -2.57
CA GLY A 32 -9.29 -15.22 -2.97
C GLY A 32 -8.44 -14.88 -4.18
N ASN A 33 -8.61 -13.65 -4.69
CA ASN A 33 -7.95 -13.22 -5.91
C ASN A 33 -6.84 -12.18 -5.68
N LEU A 34 -6.61 -11.74 -4.44
CA LEU A 34 -5.55 -10.81 -4.09
C LEU A 34 -4.66 -11.43 -3.00
N ILE A 35 -3.52 -11.97 -3.42
CA ILE A 35 -2.63 -12.72 -2.56
C ILE A 35 -1.36 -11.91 -2.32
N PRO A 36 -1.06 -11.51 -1.07
CA PRO A 36 0.18 -10.82 -0.77
C PRO A 36 1.38 -11.76 -0.85
N VAL A 37 2.37 -11.37 -1.62
CA VAL A 37 3.70 -11.97 -1.62
C VAL A 37 4.63 -10.99 -0.94
N TYR A 38 5.49 -11.46 -0.04
CA TYR A 38 6.42 -10.58 0.63
C TYR A 38 7.82 -11.19 0.83
N ARG A 39 8.76 -10.33 1.08
CA ARG A 39 10.12 -10.68 1.50
C ARG A 39 10.55 -9.79 2.65
N GLU A 40 11.21 -10.39 3.64
CA GLU A 40 11.79 -9.66 4.75
C GLU A 40 13.25 -9.30 4.47
N ILE A 41 13.65 -8.09 4.85
CA ILE A 41 15.03 -7.63 4.90
C ILE A 41 15.29 -6.94 6.24
N MET A 42 16.55 -6.87 6.64
CA MET A 42 16.94 -6.13 7.84
C MET A 42 16.85 -4.63 7.60
N ALA A 43 16.43 -3.89 8.62
CA ALA A 43 16.31 -2.43 8.60
C ALA A 43 17.51 -1.74 9.28
N ASP A 44 18.68 -2.38 9.27
CA ASP A 44 19.84 -1.95 10.07
C ASP A 44 20.33 -0.54 9.73
N MET A 45 20.15 -0.10 8.49
CA MET A 45 20.64 1.18 7.99
C MET A 45 19.56 2.11 7.45
N ASP A 46 18.31 1.65 7.39
CA ASP A 46 17.22 2.40 6.83
C ASP A 46 16.17 2.74 7.89
N THR A 47 15.80 4.02 7.95
CA THR A 47 14.60 4.49 8.62
C THR A 47 13.44 4.57 7.61
N PRO A 48 12.18 4.63 8.04
CA PRO A 48 11.05 4.86 7.13
C PRO A 48 11.26 6.08 6.22
N VAL A 49 11.78 7.18 6.77
CA VAL A 49 12.07 8.41 6.01
C VAL A 49 13.21 8.21 5.02
N SER A 50 14.29 7.50 5.38
CA SER A 50 15.41 7.25 4.44
C SER A 50 14.97 6.35 3.29
N ALA A 51 14.19 5.31 3.57
CA ALA A 51 13.61 4.44 2.56
C ALA A 51 12.61 5.19 1.65
N PHE A 52 11.78 6.06 2.24
CA PHE A 52 10.89 6.92 1.47
C PHE A 52 11.67 7.76 0.45
N LYS A 53 12.76 8.41 0.86
CA LYS A 53 13.61 9.19 -0.03
C LYS A 53 14.22 8.37 -1.18
N LYS A 54 14.54 7.09 -0.94
CA LYS A 54 15.08 6.19 -1.97
C LYS A 54 14.00 5.72 -2.95
N LEU A 55 12.76 5.60 -2.50
CA LEU A 55 11.65 5.06 -3.30
C LEU A 55 10.76 6.11 -3.93
N ASP A 56 10.79 7.33 -3.41
CA ASP A 56 10.05 8.44 -4.00
C ASP A 56 10.62 8.77 -5.39
N ASN A 57 9.74 8.79 -6.38
CA ASN A 57 10.07 9.13 -7.77
C ASN A 57 9.55 10.52 -8.18
N GLY A 58 9.10 11.33 -7.20
CA GLY A 58 8.58 12.67 -7.42
C GLY A 58 7.14 12.72 -7.96
N THR A 59 6.44 11.57 -8.05
CA THR A 59 5.05 11.51 -8.48
C THR A 59 4.11 11.37 -7.29
N PHE A 60 3.63 10.17 -7.04
CA PHE A 60 2.67 9.90 -5.95
C PHE A 60 3.28 8.89 -4.99
N SER A 61 3.45 9.32 -3.76
CA SER A 61 4.04 8.52 -2.70
C SER A 61 3.34 8.82 -1.37
N PHE A 62 3.38 7.89 -0.44
CA PHE A 62 2.90 8.11 0.91
C PHE A 62 3.87 7.52 1.94
N LEU A 63 3.90 8.13 3.10
CA LEU A 63 4.54 7.61 4.30
C LEU A 63 3.56 7.79 5.47
N LEU A 64 3.21 6.68 6.09
CA LEU A 64 2.34 6.62 7.25
C LEU A 64 3.19 6.18 8.45
N GLU A 65 3.44 7.09 9.37
CA GLU A 65 4.16 6.83 10.61
C GLU A 65 3.27 7.08 11.82
N SER A 66 3.32 6.20 12.80
CA SER A 66 2.75 6.44 14.11
C SER A 66 3.86 6.73 15.10
N ILE A 67 3.83 7.92 15.69
CA ILE A 67 4.85 8.41 16.64
C ILE A 67 4.38 8.18 18.08
N GLU A 68 3.07 8.11 18.33
CA GLU A 68 2.47 7.99 19.64
C GLU A 68 1.90 6.60 19.89
N GLY A 69 2.05 6.09 21.13
CA GLY A 69 1.36 4.90 21.60
C GLY A 69 2.20 3.67 21.94
N GLY A 70 3.54 3.76 21.91
CA GLY A 70 4.43 2.69 22.32
C GLY A 70 4.36 1.43 21.43
N GLU A 71 4.82 0.28 21.94
CA GLU A 71 4.95 -0.97 21.16
C GLU A 71 3.66 -1.50 20.52
N LYS A 72 2.49 -1.10 21.03
CA LYS A 72 1.20 -1.60 20.53
C LYS A 72 0.66 -0.81 19.32
N TRP A 73 0.88 0.50 19.28
CA TRP A 73 0.28 1.38 18.28
C TRP A 73 1.30 1.96 17.29
N GLY A 74 2.53 2.21 17.73
CA GLY A 74 3.62 2.76 16.93
C GLY A 74 4.55 1.72 16.31
N ARG A 75 4.16 0.44 16.26
CA ARG A 75 5.03 -0.64 15.81
C ARG A 75 5.35 -0.59 14.33
N TYR A 76 4.38 -0.21 13.50
CA TYR A 76 4.53 -0.28 12.05
C TYR A 76 4.49 1.09 11.41
N SER A 77 5.41 1.31 10.46
CA SER A 77 5.32 2.39 9.49
C SER A 77 5.10 1.80 8.10
N PHE A 78 4.27 2.47 7.31
CA PHE A 78 3.91 2.01 5.96
C PHE A 78 4.31 3.06 4.95
N LEU A 79 4.90 2.64 3.85
CA LEU A 79 5.22 3.52 2.76
C LEU A 79 4.95 2.84 1.41
N GLY A 80 4.54 3.64 0.44
CA GLY A 80 4.36 3.22 -0.93
C GLY A 80 4.64 4.35 -1.90
N SER A 81 4.98 3.98 -3.10
CA SER A 81 5.22 4.90 -4.20
C SER A 81 4.68 4.31 -5.51
N ASN A 82 4.36 5.19 -6.45
CA ASN A 82 3.95 4.81 -7.79
C ASN A 82 2.72 3.89 -7.82
N PRO A 83 1.56 4.36 -7.32
CA PRO A 83 0.33 3.59 -7.32
C PRO A 83 -0.15 3.32 -8.76
N ASP A 84 -0.72 2.14 -9.00
CA ASP A 84 -1.28 1.78 -10.31
C ASP A 84 -2.55 2.57 -10.65
N VAL A 85 -3.33 2.93 -9.62
CA VAL A 85 -4.58 3.67 -9.75
C VAL A 85 -4.66 4.78 -8.73
N ILE A 86 -5.12 5.95 -9.19
CA ILE A 86 -5.47 7.08 -8.32
C ILE A 86 -6.95 7.36 -8.54
N ILE A 87 -7.69 7.52 -7.45
CA ILE A 87 -9.07 7.98 -7.49
C ILE A 87 -9.20 9.26 -6.67
N ARG A 88 -9.79 10.30 -7.28
CA ARG A 88 -9.94 11.61 -6.63
C ARG A 88 -11.26 12.23 -7.01
N SER A 89 -11.84 13.00 -6.10
CA SER A 89 -13.14 13.65 -6.34
C SER A 89 -13.12 15.13 -5.99
N LYS A 90 -13.94 15.89 -6.71
CA LYS A 90 -14.27 17.27 -6.41
C LYS A 90 -15.75 17.52 -6.70
N GLY A 91 -16.52 17.82 -5.67
CA GLY A 91 -17.98 17.80 -5.75
C GLY A 91 -18.48 16.44 -6.25
N ALA A 92 -19.35 16.45 -7.24
CA ALA A 92 -19.88 15.23 -7.86
C ALA A 92 -18.96 14.61 -8.93
N CYS A 93 -17.85 15.26 -9.28
CA CYS A 93 -16.93 14.76 -10.30
C CYS A 93 -15.90 13.82 -9.66
N VAL A 94 -15.80 12.60 -10.17
CA VAL A 94 -14.76 11.61 -9.81
C VAL A 94 -13.85 11.39 -10.99
N GLU A 95 -12.57 11.46 -10.74
CA GLU A 95 -11.52 11.15 -11.70
C GLU A 95 -10.77 9.88 -11.27
N ILE A 96 -10.59 8.96 -12.19
CA ILE A 96 -9.77 7.76 -12.03
C ILE A 96 -8.61 7.88 -13.00
N VAL A 97 -7.40 7.88 -12.44
CA VAL A 97 -6.14 7.90 -13.20
C VAL A 97 -5.53 6.52 -13.15
N SER A 98 -5.36 5.88 -14.30
CA SER A 98 -4.72 4.56 -14.41
C SER A 98 -3.86 4.52 -15.67
N ASN A 99 -2.62 4.04 -15.54
CA ASN A 99 -1.66 3.96 -16.65
C ASN A 99 -1.51 5.29 -17.44
N GLY A 100 -1.58 6.43 -16.74
CA GLY A 100 -1.49 7.76 -17.35
C GLY A 100 -2.77 8.25 -18.05
N ALA A 101 -3.79 7.41 -18.17
CA ALA A 101 -5.10 7.80 -18.70
C ALA A 101 -6.00 8.32 -17.57
N VAL A 102 -6.73 9.40 -17.82
CA VAL A 102 -7.70 9.99 -16.88
C VAL A 102 -9.11 9.74 -17.41
N THR A 103 -9.92 9.07 -16.61
CA THR A 103 -11.36 8.88 -16.86
C THR A 103 -12.14 9.67 -15.84
N SER A 104 -13.06 10.52 -16.28
CA SER A 104 -13.90 11.33 -15.41
C SER A 104 -15.36 10.92 -15.52
N ARG A 105 -16.08 10.88 -14.39
CA ARG A 105 -17.53 10.64 -14.34
C ARG A 105 -18.19 11.49 -13.28
N THR A 106 -19.44 11.89 -13.51
CA THR A 106 -20.25 12.56 -12.50
C THR A 106 -21.09 11.54 -11.75
N VAL A 107 -21.03 11.57 -10.42
CA VAL A 107 -21.71 10.63 -9.54
C VAL A 107 -22.38 11.35 -8.38
N THR A 108 -23.40 10.74 -7.79
CA THR A 108 -24.05 11.26 -6.58
C THR A 108 -23.26 10.94 -5.31
N ASP A 109 -22.58 9.80 -5.28
CA ASP A 109 -21.76 9.36 -4.16
C ASP A 109 -20.35 9.01 -4.64
N PRO A 110 -19.37 9.90 -4.43
CA PRO A 110 -17.97 9.63 -4.80
C PRO A 110 -17.35 8.43 -4.06
N LEU A 111 -17.82 8.13 -2.83
CA LEU A 111 -17.28 6.99 -2.06
C LEU A 111 -17.75 5.64 -2.60
N ALA A 112 -18.94 5.61 -3.23
CA ALA A 112 -19.40 4.39 -3.90
C ALA A 112 -18.42 3.96 -4.99
N CYS A 113 -17.76 4.90 -5.68
CA CYS A 113 -16.75 4.58 -6.69
C CYS A 113 -15.52 3.87 -6.12
N ILE A 114 -15.09 4.24 -4.91
CA ILE A 114 -13.99 3.57 -4.21
C ILE A 114 -14.41 2.17 -3.81
N LYS A 115 -15.64 2.02 -3.27
CA LYS A 115 -16.22 0.71 -2.93
C LYS A 115 -16.31 -0.21 -4.14
N GLU A 116 -16.81 0.29 -5.26
CA GLU A 116 -16.91 -0.46 -6.52
C GLU A 116 -15.54 -0.97 -6.99
N LEU A 117 -14.52 -0.10 -6.93
CA LEU A 117 -13.17 -0.46 -7.33
C LEU A 117 -12.57 -1.53 -6.41
N LEU A 118 -12.78 -1.42 -5.11
CA LEU A 118 -12.26 -2.38 -4.14
C LEU A 118 -13.07 -3.68 -4.10
N ALA A 119 -14.35 -3.68 -4.47
CA ALA A 119 -15.20 -4.87 -4.47
C ALA A 119 -14.73 -5.98 -5.42
N GLY A 120 -13.90 -5.64 -6.43
CA GLY A 120 -13.28 -6.61 -7.32
C GLY A 120 -12.17 -7.44 -6.67
N TYR A 121 -11.71 -7.07 -5.48
CA TYR A 121 -10.61 -7.72 -4.80
C TYR A 121 -11.10 -8.51 -3.58
N THR A 122 -10.66 -9.75 -3.50
CA THR A 122 -10.87 -10.64 -2.35
C THR A 122 -9.50 -10.95 -1.74
N PRO A 123 -9.04 -10.14 -0.76
CA PRO A 123 -7.72 -10.32 -0.17
C PRO A 123 -7.66 -11.58 0.67
N VAL A 124 -6.51 -12.26 0.62
CA VAL A 124 -6.22 -13.44 1.43
C VAL A 124 -5.23 -13.07 2.51
N GLU A 125 -5.52 -13.46 3.76
CA GLU A 125 -4.59 -13.25 4.87
C GLU A 125 -3.40 -14.20 4.75
N VAL A 126 -2.19 -13.64 4.93
CA VAL A 126 -0.94 -14.39 4.93
C VAL A 126 -0.25 -14.18 6.27
N GLU A 127 0.18 -15.28 6.88
CA GLU A 127 0.88 -15.24 8.17
C GLU A 127 2.12 -14.34 8.10
N GLY A 128 2.35 -13.61 9.19
CA GLY A 128 3.50 -12.71 9.31
C GLY A 128 3.25 -11.29 8.82
N LEU A 129 2.16 -11.00 8.13
CA LEU A 129 1.79 -9.63 7.76
C LEU A 129 0.89 -8.97 8.81
N PRO A 130 0.99 -7.64 9.00
CA PRO A 130 0.00 -6.90 9.77
C PRO A 130 -1.31 -6.82 8.97
N ARG A 131 -2.37 -6.34 9.63
CA ARG A 131 -3.71 -6.21 9.00
C ARG A 131 -3.73 -5.33 7.76
N PHE A 132 -2.86 -4.32 7.69
CA PHE A 132 -2.70 -3.48 6.50
C PHE A 132 -1.47 -3.94 5.71
N PHE A 133 -1.69 -4.43 4.50
CA PHE A 133 -0.66 -4.86 3.56
C PHE A 133 -0.89 -4.38 2.12
N GLY A 134 -1.83 -3.42 1.92
CA GLY A 134 -2.17 -2.81 0.64
C GLY A 134 -3.61 -2.29 0.64
N GLY A 135 -4.05 -1.74 -0.47
CA GLY A 135 -5.38 -1.20 -0.66
C GLY A 135 -5.41 0.30 -0.94
N ALA A 136 -6.40 1.01 -0.44
CA ALA A 136 -6.57 2.43 -0.66
C ALA A 136 -5.94 3.27 0.46
N VAL A 137 -5.02 4.16 0.11
CA VAL A 137 -4.39 5.12 1.03
C VAL A 137 -4.66 6.53 0.54
N GLY A 138 -5.15 7.39 1.42
CA GLY A 138 -5.45 8.76 1.02
C GLY A 138 -6.16 9.56 2.11
N TYR A 139 -6.93 10.54 1.68
CA TYR A 139 -7.70 11.39 2.59
C TYR A 139 -9.12 11.63 2.10
N LEU A 140 -9.97 11.92 3.08
CA LEU A 140 -11.30 12.50 2.90
C LEU A 140 -11.28 13.91 3.49
N GLY A 141 -11.53 14.92 2.66
CA GLY A 141 -11.71 16.28 3.10
C GLY A 141 -12.98 16.43 3.93
N TYR A 142 -13.04 17.45 4.77
CA TYR A 142 -14.17 17.69 5.66
C TYR A 142 -15.49 17.85 4.89
N ASP A 143 -15.47 18.48 3.73
CA ASP A 143 -16.68 18.72 2.91
C ASP A 143 -17.31 17.46 2.32
N MET A 144 -16.65 16.32 2.37
CA MET A 144 -17.24 15.02 2.02
C MET A 144 -18.46 14.67 2.88
N VAL A 145 -18.56 15.24 4.10
CA VAL A 145 -19.74 15.09 4.96
C VAL A 145 -21.05 15.53 4.28
N ARG A 146 -20.98 16.42 3.28
CA ARG A 146 -22.16 16.91 2.53
C ARG A 146 -22.81 15.86 1.64
N HIS A 147 -22.11 14.77 1.37
CA HIS A 147 -22.68 13.62 0.65
C HIS A 147 -23.53 12.73 1.56
N PHE A 148 -23.40 12.90 2.89
CA PHE A 148 -24.13 12.10 3.89
C PHE A 148 -25.13 12.91 4.69
N GLU A 149 -24.87 14.22 4.84
CA GLU A 149 -25.64 15.11 5.69
C GLU A 149 -26.14 16.33 4.90
N ASN A 150 -27.38 16.73 5.14
CA ASN A 150 -27.94 17.94 4.55
C ASN A 150 -27.46 19.17 5.35
N LEU A 151 -26.32 19.71 4.98
CA LEU A 151 -25.73 20.87 5.64
C LEU A 151 -26.11 22.17 4.90
N PRO A 152 -26.23 23.31 5.64
CA PRO A 152 -26.48 24.60 5.02
C PRO A 152 -25.35 24.99 4.06
N SER A 153 -25.64 25.97 3.20
CA SER A 153 -24.78 26.38 2.07
C SER A 153 -23.29 26.48 2.43
N ALA A 154 -22.44 25.89 1.58
CA ALA A 154 -21.00 25.92 1.73
C ALA A 154 -20.46 27.35 1.63
N LYS A 155 -19.51 27.71 2.48
CA LYS A 155 -18.66 28.86 2.22
C LYS A 155 -17.78 28.57 0.99
N PRO A 156 -17.37 29.59 0.22
CA PRO A 156 -16.43 29.38 -0.87
C PRO A 156 -15.18 28.67 -0.36
N ALA A 157 -14.73 27.64 -1.09
CA ALA A 157 -13.49 26.94 -0.76
C ALA A 157 -12.31 27.93 -0.84
N LEU A 158 -11.51 28.01 0.22
CA LEU A 158 -10.30 28.84 0.27
C LEU A 158 -9.13 28.21 -0.50
N LEU A 159 -9.16 26.90 -0.64
CA LEU A 159 -8.11 26.12 -1.30
C LEU A 159 -8.72 25.33 -2.46
N ASP A 160 -8.02 25.32 -3.59
CA ASP A 160 -8.38 24.51 -4.74
C ASP A 160 -7.84 23.07 -4.55
N SER A 161 -8.45 22.33 -3.63
CA SER A 161 -8.08 20.93 -3.31
C SER A 161 -9.18 19.97 -3.71
N TYR A 162 -8.83 18.68 -3.85
CA TYR A 162 -9.80 17.62 -4.01
C TYR A 162 -10.51 17.33 -2.68
N ASP A 163 -11.79 16.96 -2.75
CA ASP A 163 -12.58 16.57 -1.58
C ASP A 163 -12.21 15.18 -1.09
N SER A 164 -11.80 14.29 -2.01
CA SER A 164 -11.18 13.02 -1.66
C SER A 164 -10.02 12.71 -2.60
N TYR A 165 -9.02 12.02 -2.10
CA TYR A 165 -7.85 11.61 -2.86
C TYR A 165 -7.31 10.30 -2.33
N PHE A 166 -7.31 9.24 -3.16
CA PHE A 166 -6.84 7.92 -2.78
C PHE A 166 -5.88 7.34 -3.80
N LEU A 167 -4.83 6.73 -3.29
CA LEU A 167 -3.85 5.94 -4.01
C LEU A 167 -4.21 4.48 -3.79
N ILE A 168 -4.46 3.72 -4.85
CA ILE A 168 -4.64 2.27 -4.75
C ILE A 168 -3.27 1.65 -4.94
N THR A 169 -2.78 1.05 -3.87
CA THR A 169 -1.42 0.50 -3.84
C THR A 169 -1.44 -1.00 -3.76
N ASP A 170 -0.77 -1.63 -4.70
CA ASP A 170 -0.52 -3.07 -4.75
C ASP A 170 0.80 -3.43 -4.07
N THR A 171 1.73 -2.47 -4.00
CA THR A 171 3.07 -2.71 -3.46
C THR A 171 3.40 -1.71 -2.36
N ILE A 172 3.74 -2.22 -1.17
CA ILE A 172 4.07 -1.38 -0.01
C ILE A 172 5.29 -1.91 0.74
N LEU A 173 5.95 -1.03 1.48
CA LEU A 173 6.92 -1.39 2.50
C LEU A 173 6.31 -1.25 3.87
N ILE A 174 6.58 -2.22 4.73
CA ILE A 174 6.13 -2.27 6.11
C ILE A 174 7.37 -2.33 7.00
N PHE A 175 7.61 -1.27 7.74
CA PHE A 175 8.66 -1.24 8.75
C PHE A 175 8.11 -1.79 10.05
N ASP A 176 8.73 -2.84 10.58
CA ASP A 176 8.50 -3.33 11.93
C ASP A 176 9.62 -2.77 12.82
N THR A 177 9.33 -1.67 13.52
CA THR A 177 10.31 -0.97 14.37
C THR A 177 10.73 -1.80 15.58
N VAL A 178 9.88 -2.71 16.06
CA VAL A 178 10.19 -3.60 17.19
C VAL A 178 11.15 -4.71 16.77
N ARG A 179 10.94 -5.28 15.59
CA ARG A 179 11.80 -6.36 15.07
C ARG A 179 12.97 -5.86 14.19
N GLN A 180 13.01 -4.57 13.93
CA GLN A 180 13.99 -3.94 13.03
C GLN A 180 14.07 -4.63 11.67
N LYS A 181 12.91 -4.88 11.08
CA LYS A 181 12.76 -5.52 9.77
C LYS A 181 11.90 -4.69 8.84
N ILE A 182 12.18 -4.80 7.57
CA ILE A 182 11.34 -4.28 6.51
C ILE A 182 10.72 -5.46 5.77
N LYS A 183 9.40 -5.46 5.64
CA LYS A 183 8.69 -6.35 4.74
C LYS A 183 8.37 -5.58 3.46
N VAL A 184 8.87 -6.06 2.35
CA VAL A 184 8.47 -5.55 1.02
C VAL A 184 7.37 -6.47 0.53
N VAL A 185 6.18 -5.91 0.38
CA VAL A 185 4.96 -6.66 0.04
C VAL A 185 4.48 -6.23 -1.33
N SER A 186 4.14 -7.20 -2.18
CA SER A 186 3.43 -6.97 -3.43
C SER A 186 2.21 -7.87 -3.50
N ASN A 187 1.04 -7.28 -3.71
CA ASN A 187 -0.23 -7.98 -3.77
C ASN A 187 -0.47 -8.48 -5.20
N ALA A 188 -0.32 -9.77 -5.41
CA ALA A 188 -0.57 -10.40 -6.69
C ALA A 188 -2.07 -10.54 -6.95
N HIS A 189 -2.56 -10.02 -8.08
CA HIS A 189 -3.95 -10.17 -8.48
C HIS A 189 -4.10 -11.34 -9.44
N VAL A 190 -4.76 -12.41 -8.99
CA VAL A 190 -5.02 -13.63 -9.75
C VAL A 190 -6.43 -13.59 -10.33
N THR A 191 -6.52 -13.33 -11.62
CA THR A 191 -7.82 -13.22 -12.33
C THR A 191 -8.33 -14.58 -12.85
N SER A 192 -7.45 -15.57 -12.97
CA SER A 192 -7.79 -16.93 -13.40
C SER A 192 -6.68 -17.91 -12.97
N PRO A 193 -6.97 -19.21 -12.85
CA PRO A 193 -5.94 -20.20 -12.53
C PRO A 193 -4.74 -20.20 -13.50
N SER A 194 -4.98 -19.89 -14.78
CA SER A 194 -3.93 -19.81 -15.79
C SER A 194 -2.98 -18.61 -15.60
N ASN A 195 -3.40 -17.59 -14.86
CA ASN A 195 -2.59 -16.40 -14.57
C ASN A 195 -1.79 -16.51 -13.27
N CYS A 196 -1.95 -17.59 -12.51
CA CYS A 196 -1.35 -17.74 -11.17
C CYS A 196 0.18 -17.59 -11.19
N GLU A 197 0.86 -18.28 -12.10
CA GLU A 197 2.32 -18.22 -12.21
C GLU A 197 2.82 -16.84 -12.63
N ALA A 198 2.16 -16.21 -13.58
CA ALA A 198 2.52 -14.88 -14.06
C ALA A 198 2.36 -13.82 -12.95
N ALA A 199 1.24 -13.87 -12.22
CA ALA A 199 0.97 -12.96 -11.10
C ALA A 199 2.01 -13.12 -9.96
N TYR A 200 2.37 -14.36 -9.62
CA TYR A 200 3.40 -14.61 -8.62
C TYR A 200 4.77 -14.07 -9.04
N ARG A 201 5.19 -14.36 -10.28
CA ARG A 201 6.48 -13.88 -10.82
C ARG A 201 6.54 -12.35 -10.89
N GLU A 202 5.44 -11.70 -11.29
CA GLU A 202 5.35 -10.25 -11.33
C GLU A 202 5.52 -9.66 -9.93
N ALA A 203 4.82 -10.20 -8.92
CA ALA A 203 4.95 -9.76 -7.53
C ALA A 203 6.40 -9.92 -7.03
N CYS A 204 7.04 -11.07 -7.28
CA CYS A 204 8.45 -11.29 -6.92
C CYS A 204 9.37 -10.26 -7.59
N SER A 205 9.15 -9.97 -8.87
CA SER A 205 9.94 -9.00 -9.63
C SER A 205 9.78 -7.57 -9.07
N LYS A 206 8.56 -7.14 -8.71
CA LYS A 206 8.29 -5.86 -8.07
C LYS A 206 9.04 -5.75 -6.73
N ILE A 207 9.01 -6.81 -5.93
CA ILE A 207 9.73 -6.88 -4.65
C ILE A 207 11.24 -6.74 -4.84
N ASP A 208 11.83 -7.51 -5.77
CA ASP A 208 13.26 -7.45 -6.04
C ASP A 208 13.70 -6.08 -6.56
N ALA A 209 12.91 -5.44 -7.42
CA ALA A 209 13.17 -4.09 -7.91
C ALA A 209 13.20 -3.06 -6.76
N ILE A 210 12.26 -3.15 -5.82
CA ILE A 210 12.23 -2.27 -4.64
C ILE A 210 13.45 -2.51 -3.74
N ILE A 211 13.78 -3.77 -3.46
CA ILE A 211 14.96 -4.11 -2.64
C ILE A 211 16.23 -3.60 -3.30
N GLY A 212 16.32 -3.71 -4.64
CA GLY A 212 17.43 -3.14 -5.41
C GLY A 212 17.58 -1.62 -5.21
N ARG A 213 16.47 -0.89 -5.23
CA ARG A 213 16.45 0.57 -4.97
C ARG A 213 16.84 0.90 -3.52
N LEU A 214 16.36 0.15 -2.54
CA LEU A 214 16.73 0.35 -1.14
C LEU A 214 18.23 0.17 -0.89
N ARG A 215 18.86 -0.80 -1.56
CA ARG A 215 20.28 -1.08 -1.46
C ARG A 215 21.18 -0.08 -2.20
N ALA A 216 20.62 0.64 -3.15
CA ALA A 216 21.36 1.64 -3.91
C ALA A 216 21.77 2.82 -2.99
N PRO A 217 23.00 3.34 -3.12
CA PRO A 217 23.40 4.52 -2.38
C PRO A 217 22.55 5.72 -2.82
N HIS A 218 22.09 6.50 -1.85
CA HIS A 218 21.36 7.73 -2.15
C HIS A 218 22.37 8.82 -2.56
N THR A 219 22.34 9.22 -3.82
CA THR A 219 23.33 10.15 -4.41
C THR A 219 22.79 11.56 -4.67
N GLY A 220 21.53 11.84 -4.33
CA GLY A 220 20.85 13.10 -4.67
C GLY A 220 20.50 13.99 -3.49
N MET A 221 20.45 15.31 -3.73
CA MET A 221 19.80 16.26 -2.82
C MET A 221 18.29 16.08 -2.93
N TRP A 222 17.66 15.60 -1.87
CA TRP A 222 16.22 15.36 -1.84
C TRP A 222 15.47 16.66 -1.56
N SER A 223 14.50 16.99 -2.40
CA SER A 223 13.48 17.99 -2.14
C SER A 223 12.12 17.28 -1.99
N MET A 224 11.32 17.71 -1.04
CA MET A 224 9.96 17.16 -0.86
C MET A 224 9.18 17.29 -2.17
N PRO A 225 8.65 16.19 -2.74
CA PRO A 225 7.82 16.28 -3.92
C PRO A 225 6.49 16.97 -3.56
N HIS A 226 5.96 17.78 -4.50
CA HIS A 226 4.71 18.51 -4.30
C HIS A 226 3.49 17.60 -4.07
N ASN A 227 3.58 16.32 -4.43
CA ASN A 227 2.49 15.33 -4.37
C ASN A 227 2.72 14.23 -3.33
N ALA A 228 3.67 14.38 -2.39
CA ALA A 228 3.86 13.42 -1.32
C ALA A 228 2.83 13.62 -0.21
N LEU A 229 2.15 12.53 0.15
CA LEU A 229 1.29 12.49 1.33
C LEU A 229 2.09 11.99 2.54
N MET A 230 2.40 12.88 3.47
CA MET A 230 2.93 12.53 4.79
C MET A 230 1.82 12.66 5.82
N LEU A 231 1.42 11.56 6.43
CA LEU A 231 0.44 11.51 7.49
C LEU A 231 1.10 10.99 8.77
N THR A 232 1.11 11.80 9.82
CA THR A 232 1.75 11.49 11.11
C THR A 232 0.83 10.77 12.11
N SER A 233 -0.47 10.66 11.81
CA SER A 233 -1.41 9.88 12.61
C SER A 233 -2.37 9.13 11.72
N ILE A 234 -2.55 7.83 11.98
CA ILE A 234 -3.42 6.97 11.18
C ILE A 234 -4.49 6.38 12.07
N LEU A 235 -5.74 6.67 11.72
CA LEU A 235 -6.87 5.80 12.02
C LEU A 235 -6.99 4.79 10.88
N ILE A 236 -6.44 3.58 11.06
CA ILE A 236 -6.72 2.48 10.16
C ILE A 236 -8.11 1.97 10.53
N SER A 237 -9.15 2.51 9.87
CA SER A 237 -10.48 1.94 9.99
C SER A 237 -10.56 0.70 9.09
N HIS A 238 -11.02 -0.40 9.69
CA HIS A 238 -11.31 -1.64 9.00
C HIS A 238 -12.52 -1.46 8.08
N ALA A 239 -12.28 -1.61 6.80
CA ALA A 239 -13.34 -1.94 5.86
C ALA A 239 -13.26 -3.46 5.59
N CYS A 240 -13.68 -4.26 6.56
CA CYS A 240 -14.06 -5.67 6.38
C CYS A 240 -14.83 -6.07 7.63
N GLY A 241 -16.12 -6.12 7.56
CA GLY A 241 -17.09 -6.70 8.45
C GLY A 241 -18.32 -6.96 7.65
#